data_1d9213c5d815544a4ca0b1ed36c5c98b
#
_entry.id   1d9213c5d815544a4ca0b1ed36c5c98b
#
_cell.length_a   1.000
_cell.length_b   1.000
_cell.length_c   1.000
_cell.angle_alpha   90.00
_cell.angle_beta   90.00
_cell.angle_gamma   90.00
#
_symmetry.space_group_name_H-M   'P 1'
#
loop_
_entity.id
_entity.type
_entity.pdbx_description
1 polymer ?
#
loop_
_entity_poly.entity_id
_entity_poly.type
_entity_poly.pdbx_seq_one_letter_code
_entity_poly.pdbx_strand_id
1 'polypeptide(L)'
;YWFKSPDDNSAMNDLDSAAHTMKSAVINPYFDWGNDQHPYISYHDSVIYEAHVRGMTNLNMDVPPDIRGTYAGLAYPSVIEYLKKLGITAIELMPIHQFVNDSFLQEKGLSNYWGYNTIGFFAPHNAYSSSGERGEQVNEFKSMVKAYHRAGMEVILDVVYNHTAEGNHMGPTLSFKGIDNASYYRLVEGDQ
;
A
#
# COMPACT_ATOMS: atom_id res chain seq x y z
N TYR A 1 8.25 13.18 -12.86
CA TYR A 1 7.48 14.43 -12.87
C TYR A 1 8.32 15.50 -13.55
N TRP A 2 7.75 16.13 -14.58
CA TRP A 2 8.44 17.21 -15.30
C TRP A 2 8.14 18.54 -14.61
N PHE A 3 9.16 19.13 -14.00
CA PHE A 3 9.15 20.52 -13.61
C PHE A 3 9.83 21.35 -14.73
N LYS A 4 9.37 22.57 -14.98
CA LYS A 4 10.07 23.50 -15.87
C LYS A 4 11.49 23.80 -15.39
N SER A 5 11.68 23.82 -14.08
CA SER A 5 12.96 23.87 -13.40
C SER A 5 12.88 23.06 -12.10
N PRO A 6 13.79 22.16 -11.82
CA PRO A 6 13.85 21.48 -10.52
C PRO A 6 14.19 22.44 -9.37
N ASP A 7 14.72 23.61 -9.68
CA ASP A 7 15.23 24.58 -8.70
C ASP A 7 14.27 25.77 -8.48
N ASP A 8 13.16 25.86 -9.25
CA ASP A 8 12.21 26.96 -9.16
C ASP A 8 10.76 26.47 -9.11
N ASN A 9 10.24 26.34 -7.90
CA ASN A 9 8.85 25.99 -7.64
C ASN A 9 7.88 27.18 -7.74
N SER A 10 8.37 28.40 -8.00
CA SER A 10 7.52 29.59 -8.14
C SER A 10 6.85 29.68 -9.50
N ALA A 11 7.38 29.02 -10.51
CA ALA A 11 6.84 29.02 -11.86
C ALA A 11 5.74 27.95 -12.01
N MET A 12 4.56 28.37 -12.47
CA MET A 12 3.49 27.45 -12.82
C MET A 12 3.94 26.50 -13.94
N ASN A 13 3.76 25.20 -13.73
CA ASN A 13 4.01 24.19 -14.75
C ASN A 13 2.76 24.05 -15.64
N ASP A 14 2.88 24.45 -16.90
CA ASP A 14 1.85 24.36 -17.93
C ASP A 14 2.02 23.18 -18.89
N LEU A 15 3.00 22.29 -18.60
CA LEU A 15 3.23 21.08 -19.38
C LEU A 15 2.21 20.00 -19.01
N ASP A 16 1.69 19.29 -20.01
CA ASP A 16 0.81 18.15 -19.78
C ASP A 16 1.58 17.00 -19.12
N SER A 17 1.21 16.69 -17.89
CA SER A 17 1.83 15.61 -17.11
C SER A 17 1.21 14.21 -17.37
N ALA A 18 0.17 14.10 -18.20
CA ALA A 18 -0.59 12.85 -18.37
C ALA A 18 0.27 11.67 -18.86
N ALA A 19 1.36 11.94 -19.60
CA ALA A 19 2.28 10.90 -20.07
C ALA A 19 3.23 10.40 -18.97
N HIS A 20 3.36 11.12 -17.85
CA HIS A 20 4.36 10.91 -16.82
C HIS A 20 3.77 10.63 -15.42
N THR A 21 2.45 10.64 -15.32
CA THR A 21 1.75 10.37 -14.05
C THR A 21 1.12 8.98 -14.05
N MET A 22 0.95 8.41 -12.87
CA MET A 22 0.17 7.19 -12.68
C MET A 22 -1.28 7.43 -13.11
N LYS A 23 -1.89 6.42 -13.67
CA LYS A 23 -3.29 6.45 -14.10
C LYS A 23 -4.13 5.63 -13.14
N SER A 24 -5.36 6.12 -12.88
CA SER A 24 -6.34 5.38 -12.11
C SER A 24 -7.14 4.45 -13.03
N ALA A 25 -7.45 3.27 -12.56
CA ALA A 25 -8.35 2.34 -13.24
C ALA A 25 -9.76 2.44 -12.66
N VAL A 26 -10.76 2.47 -13.53
CA VAL A 26 -12.15 2.26 -13.12
C VAL A 26 -12.35 0.77 -12.87
N ILE A 27 -12.74 0.42 -11.65
CA ILE A 27 -12.93 -0.98 -11.25
C ILE A 27 -14.40 -1.25 -10.91
N ASN A 28 -14.81 -2.51 -11.03
CA ASN A 28 -16.02 -2.98 -10.39
C ASN A 28 -15.73 -3.24 -8.90
N PRO A 29 -16.33 -2.51 -7.94
CA PRO A 29 -16.07 -2.68 -6.53
C PRO A 29 -16.72 -3.94 -5.93
N TYR A 30 -17.57 -4.60 -6.70
CA TYR A 30 -18.25 -5.82 -6.24
C TYR A 30 -17.22 -6.93 -5.95
N PHE A 31 -17.41 -7.58 -4.82
CA PHE A 31 -16.67 -8.76 -4.41
C PHE A 31 -17.59 -9.65 -3.59
N ASP A 32 -17.65 -10.93 -3.91
CA ASP A 32 -18.47 -11.89 -3.17
C ASP A 32 -17.76 -12.28 -1.86
N TRP A 33 -18.13 -11.60 -0.78
CA TRP A 33 -17.69 -11.96 0.56
C TRP A 33 -18.33 -13.24 1.08
N GLY A 34 -19.50 -13.66 0.53
CA GLY A 34 -20.27 -14.81 1.00
C GLY A 34 -20.65 -14.63 2.48
N ASN A 35 -20.29 -15.61 3.30
CA ASN A 35 -20.53 -15.59 4.75
C ASN A 35 -19.30 -15.10 5.55
N ASP A 36 -18.42 -14.31 4.94
CA ASP A 36 -17.24 -13.78 5.63
C ASP A 36 -17.65 -12.88 6.79
N GLN A 37 -16.99 -13.04 7.92
CA GLN A 37 -17.20 -12.22 9.12
C GLN A 37 -15.85 -11.92 9.77
N HIS A 38 -15.75 -10.70 10.31
CA HIS A 38 -14.61 -10.32 11.13
C HIS A 38 -14.54 -11.22 12.39
N PRO A 39 -13.39 -11.78 12.74
CA PRO A 39 -13.25 -12.72 13.86
C PRO A 39 -13.59 -12.14 15.24
N TYR A 40 -13.43 -10.83 15.44
CA TYR A 40 -13.69 -10.13 16.71
C TYR A 40 -12.93 -10.70 17.92
N ILE A 41 -11.62 -10.85 17.77
CA ILE A 41 -10.74 -11.32 18.85
C ILE A 41 -10.66 -10.24 19.94
N SER A 42 -10.82 -10.64 21.20
CA SER A 42 -10.70 -9.68 22.31
C SER A 42 -9.24 -9.26 22.53
N TYR A 43 -9.00 -8.02 22.97
CA TYR A 43 -7.66 -7.47 23.12
C TYR A 43 -6.73 -8.32 24.00
N HIS A 44 -7.24 -8.92 25.07
CA HIS A 44 -6.41 -9.74 25.96
C HIS A 44 -6.05 -11.11 25.37
N ASP A 45 -6.73 -11.52 24.30
CA ASP A 45 -6.43 -12.76 23.56
C ASP A 45 -5.67 -12.49 22.26
N SER A 46 -5.44 -11.20 21.93
CA SER A 46 -4.81 -10.83 20.67
C SER A 46 -3.30 -11.03 20.72
N VAL A 47 -2.79 -11.72 19.70
CA VAL A 47 -1.36 -11.84 19.40
C VAL A 47 -1.15 -11.37 17.97
N ILE A 48 -0.51 -10.20 17.83
CA ILE A 48 -0.33 -9.51 16.55
C ILE A 48 1.04 -9.86 15.97
N TYR A 49 1.06 -10.19 14.69
CA TYR A 49 2.27 -10.42 13.92
C TYR A 49 2.39 -9.38 12.81
N GLU A 50 3.36 -8.48 12.93
CA GLU A 50 3.66 -7.51 11.87
C GLU A 50 4.40 -8.20 10.72
N ALA A 51 3.94 -7.98 9.49
CA ALA A 51 4.50 -8.58 8.30
C ALA A 51 4.53 -7.60 7.12
N HIS A 52 5.59 -7.71 6.32
CA HIS A 52 5.66 -7.08 5.01
C HIS A 52 5.16 -8.06 3.94
N VAL A 53 4.22 -7.65 3.08
CA VAL A 53 3.61 -8.55 2.06
C VAL A 53 4.67 -9.28 1.24
N ARG A 54 5.63 -8.56 0.68
CA ARG A 54 6.71 -9.17 -0.10
C ARG A 54 7.69 -9.94 0.78
N GLY A 55 8.10 -9.35 1.89
CA GLY A 55 9.15 -9.92 2.75
C GLY A 55 8.77 -11.27 3.34
N MET A 56 7.50 -11.46 3.70
CA MET A 56 7.02 -12.68 4.34
C MET A 56 7.16 -13.93 3.47
N THR A 57 6.99 -13.80 2.16
CA THR A 57 6.92 -14.97 1.27
C THR A 57 7.93 -15.00 0.14
N ASN A 58 8.66 -13.91 -0.11
CA ASN A 58 9.58 -13.81 -1.27
C ASN A 58 10.65 -14.92 -1.34
N LEU A 59 11.15 -15.35 -0.18
CA LEU A 59 12.12 -16.43 -0.05
C LEU A 59 11.53 -17.73 0.50
N ASN A 60 10.21 -17.80 0.67
CA ASN A 60 9.55 -18.99 1.20
C ASN A 60 9.38 -20.04 0.10
N MET A 61 10.09 -21.17 0.25
CA MET A 61 10.08 -22.25 -0.74
C MET A 61 8.78 -23.08 -0.74
N ASP A 62 7.97 -22.99 0.33
CA ASP A 62 6.67 -23.65 0.42
C ASP A 62 5.57 -22.91 -0.35
N VAL A 63 5.85 -21.67 -0.82
CA VAL A 63 4.96 -20.87 -1.64
C VAL A 63 5.36 -21.01 -3.11
N PRO A 64 4.42 -21.22 -4.04
CA PRO A 64 4.71 -21.27 -5.47
C PRO A 64 5.45 -20.03 -5.97
N PRO A 65 6.48 -20.19 -6.82
CA PRO A 65 7.34 -19.06 -7.22
C PRO A 65 6.62 -17.88 -7.86
N ASP A 66 5.55 -18.14 -8.59
CA ASP A 66 4.74 -17.18 -9.34
C ASP A 66 3.90 -16.25 -8.45
N ILE A 67 3.65 -16.65 -7.20
CA ILE A 67 2.87 -15.86 -6.23
C ILE A 67 3.69 -15.39 -5.02
N ARG A 68 4.99 -15.69 -4.96
CA ARG A 68 5.85 -15.19 -3.86
C ARG A 68 5.89 -13.67 -3.83
N GLY A 69 5.85 -13.13 -2.63
CA GLY A 69 5.90 -11.67 -2.43
C GLY A 69 4.63 -10.92 -2.79
N THR A 70 3.50 -11.63 -2.97
CA THR A 70 2.21 -11.05 -3.34
C THR A 70 1.13 -11.31 -2.30
N TYR A 71 -0.04 -10.68 -2.46
CA TYR A 71 -1.22 -10.94 -1.61
C TYR A 71 -1.64 -12.42 -1.68
N ALA A 72 -1.61 -13.03 -2.87
CA ALA A 72 -1.92 -14.46 -3.03
C ALA A 72 -0.89 -15.35 -2.32
N GLY A 73 0.38 -14.98 -2.38
CA GLY A 73 1.44 -15.68 -1.65
C GLY A 73 1.26 -15.59 -0.14
N LEU A 74 0.90 -14.41 0.36
CA LEU A 74 0.63 -14.21 1.79
C LEU A 74 -0.58 -15.04 2.27
N ALA A 75 -1.59 -15.21 1.41
CA ALA A 75 -2.77 -16.04 1.67
C ALA A 75 -2.55 -17.55 1.43
N TYR A 76 -1.34 -17.95 1.05
CA TYR A 76 -1.08 -19.36 0.76
C TYR A 76 -1.22 -20.23 2.02
N PRO A 77 -1.82 -21.44 1.92
CA PRO A 77 -2.16 -22.25 3.09
C PRO A 77 -1.01 -22.49 4.07
N SER A 78 0.20 -22.76 3.58
CA SER A 78 1.35 -23.00 4.46
C SER A 78 1.73 -21.78 5.31
N VAL A 79 1.53 -20.56 4.78
CA VAL A 79 1.80 -19.31 5.51
C VAL A 79 0.76 -19.12 6.63
N ILE A 80 -0.52 -19.31 6.31
CA ILE A 80 -1.62 -19.21 7.28
C ILE A 80 -1.46 -20.26 8.37
N GLU A 81 -1.16 -21.50 8.02
CA GLU A 81 -0.93 -22.59 8.98
C GLU A 81 0.28 -22.32 9.89
N TYR A 82 1.35 -21.75 9.33
CA TYR A 82 2.51 -21.35 10.13
C TYR A 82 2.12 -20.33 11.20
N LEU A 83 1.41 -19.25 10.82
CA LEU A 83 0.95 -18.24 11.77
C LEU A 83 0.01 -18.80 12.82
N LYS A 84 -0.90 -19.68 12.43
CA LYS A 84 -1.78 -20.40 13.40
C LYS A 84 -1.00 -21.25 14.39
N LYS A 85 0.02 -21.98 13.95
CA LYS A 85 0.89 -22.77 14.83
C LYS A 85 1.67 -21.91 15.82
N LEU A 86 2.00 -20.68 15.44
CA LEU A 86 2.60 -19.70 16.36
C LEU A 86 1.61 -19.10 17.37
N GLY A 87 0.30 -19.36 17.21
CA GLY A 87 -0.73 -18.77 18.04
C GLY A 87 -1.10 -17.33 17.67
N ILE A 88 -0.79 -16.90 16.43
CA ILE A 88 -1.13 -15.56 15.95
C ILE A 88 -2.64 -15.45 15.72
N THR A 89 -3.21 -14.36 16.18
CA THR A 89 -4.63 -14.04 16.04
C THR A 89 -4.91 -12.89 15.08
N ALA A 90 -3.92 -12.05 14.82
CA ALA A 90 -4.00 -10.97 13.84
C ALA A 90 -2.68 -10.82 13.09
N ILE A 91 -2.77 -10.63 11.77
CA ILE A 91 -1.64 -10.16 10.97
C ILE A 91 -1.77 -8.66 10.75
N GLU A 92 -0.73 -7.90 11.10
CA GLU A 92 -0.61 -6.49 10.81
C GLU A 92 0.28 -6.32 9.57
N LEU A 93 -0.27 -5.72 8.52
CA LEU A 93 0.46 -5.51 7.27
C LEU A 93 1.09 -4.13 7.25
N MET A 94 2.42 -4.07 7.10
CA MET A 94 3.12 -2.85 6.71
C MET A 94 2.41 -2.24 5.49
N PRO A 95 2.58 -0.93 5.20
CA PRO A 95 1.70 -0.21 4.29
C PRO A 95 1.43 -0.91 2.97
N ILE A 96 0.15 -1.12 2.70
CA ILE A 96 -0.37 -1.74 1.47
C ILE A 96 -1.13 -0.74 0.59
N HIS A 97 -1.35 0.49 1.03
CA HIS A 97 -1.86 1.52 0.15
C HIS A 97 -0.83 1.81 -0.95
N GLN A 98 -1.32 2.14 -2.16
CA GLN A 98 -0.44 2.47 -3.27
C GLN A 98 0.52 3.59 -2.86
N PHE A 99 1.82 3.34 -2.93
CA PHE A 99 2.89 4.27 -2.57
C PHE A 99 3.83 4.50 -3.76
N VAL A 100 4.61 5.56 -3.68
CA VAL A 100 5.61 5.93 -4.69
C VAL A 100 7.03 5.73 -4.15
N ASN A 101 7.96 5.57 -5.09
CA ASN A 101 9.39 5.53 -4.76
C ASN A 101 9.94 6.96 -4.65
N ASP A 102 10.78 7.19 -3.66
CA ASP A 102 11.52 8.42 -3.51
C ASP A 102 12.55 8.56 -4.62
N SER A 103 12.74 9.80 -5.13
CA SER A 103 13.67 10.07 -6.24
C SER A 103 15.10 9.62 -5.92
N PHE A 104 15.58 9.88 -4.70
CA PHE A 104 16.93 9.48 -4.28
C PHE A 104 17.15 7.95 -4.23
N LEU A 105 16.07 7.16 -4.03
CA LEU A 105 16.13 5.69 -4.15
C LEU A 105 16.21 5.27 -5.60
N GLN A 106 15.39 5.89 -6.47
CA GLN A 106 15.36 5.58 -7.90
C GLN A 106 16.72 5.88 -8.56
N GLU A 107 17.36 6.98 -8.20
CA GLU A 107 18.72 7.34 -8.66
C GLU A 107 19.77 6.28 -8.33
N LYS A 108 19.54 5.50 -7.27
CA LYS A 108 20.39 4.39 -6.84
C LYS A 108 19.93 3.03 -7.36
N GLY A 109 18.91 2.98 -8.21
CA GLY A 109 18.30 1.74 -8.69
C GLY A 109 17.57 0.95 -7.59
N LEU A 110 17.16 1.64 -6.51
CA LEU A 110 16.43 1.07 -5.38
C LEU A 110 14.95 1.45 -5.43
N SER A 111 14.13 0.74 -4.69
CA SER A 111 12.71 1.03 -4.49
C SER A 111 12.40 1.24 -3.02
N ASN A 112 11.31 1.97 -2.74
CA ASN A 112 10.78 2.08 -1.39
C ASN A 112 10.25 0.69 -0.95
N TYR A 113 10.87 0.12 0.06
CA TYR A 113 10.50 -1.21 0.55
C TYR A 113 9.38 -1.15 1.58
N TRP A 114 9.41 -0.18 2.49
CA TRP A 114 8.47 -0.13 3.61
C TRP A 114 7.09 0.40 3.24
N GLY A 115 7.01 1.25 2.21
CA GLY A 115 5.73 1.76 1.72
C GLY A 115 5.18 3.00 2.44
N TYR A 116 5.94 3.64 3.34
CA TYR A 116 5.51 4.84 4.07
C TYR A 116 5.57 6.12 3.21
N ASN A 117 5.11 6.03 1.96
CA ASN A 117 5.10 7.14 1.01
C ASN A 117 3.83 7.09 0.15
N THR A 118 2.68 7.06 0.81
CA THR A 118 1.37 6.83 0.22
C THR A 118 0.98 7.92 -0.78
N ILE A 119 0.43 7.50 -1.92
CA ILE A 119 -0.17 8.36 -2.95
C ILE A 119 -1.62 7.96 -3.24
N GLY A 120 -1.92 6.67 -3.30
CA GLY A 120 -3.26 6.14 -3.56
C GLY A 120 -3.90 5.61 -2.29
N PHE A 121 -4.51 6.49 -1.50
CA PHE A 121 -5.23 6.11 -0.29
C PHE A 121 -6.38 5.15 -0.64
N PHE A 122 -6.52 4.07 0.14
CA PHE A 122 -7.51 2.99 -0.04
C PHE A 122 -7.35 2.15 -1.32
N ALA A 123 -6.28 2.33 -2.08
CA ALA A 123 -5.96 1.51 -3.24
C ALA A 123 -4.83 0.53 -2.90
N PRO A 124 -5.01 -0.80 -3.08
CA PRO A 124 -3.96 -1.76 -2.82
C PRO A 124 -2.76 -1.55 -3.74
N HIS A 125 -1.54 -1.66 -3.19
CA HIS A 125 -0.30 -1.47 -3.92
C HIS A 125 -0.14 -2.49 -5.05
N ASN A 126 0.04 -2.02 -6.28
CA ASN A 126 0.08 -2.85 -7.49
C ASN A 126 1.18 -3.90 -7.47
N ALA A 127 2.37 -3.54 -6.97
CA ALA A 127 3.53 -4.44 -6.98
C ALA A 127 3.39 -5.65 -6.04
N TYR A 128 2.33 -5.72 -5.24
CA TYR A 128 2.01 -6.87 -4.40
C TYR A 128 0.93 -7.78 -5.01
N SER A 129 0.57 -7.56 -6.27
CA SER A 129 -0.39 -8.40 -7.00
C SER A 129 0.34 -9.40 -7.88
N SER A 130 -0.18 -10.63 -7.92
CA SER A 130 0.17 -11.67 -8.91
C SER A 130 -0.80 -11.72 -10.09
N SER A 131 -1.96 -11.08 -9.97
CA SER A 131 -3.09 -11.23 -10.90
C SER A 131 -3.25 -10.08 -11.89
N GLY A 132 -2.42 -9.02 -11.80
CA GLY A 132 -2.45 -7.89 -12.73
C GLY A 132 -2.44 -6.52 -12.04
N GLU A 133 -2.45 -5.45 -12.86
CA GLU A 133 -2.25 -4.06 -12.42
C GLU A 133 -3.43 -3.13 -12.80
N ARG A 134 -4.53 -3.68 -13.33
CA ARG A 134 -5.66 -2.90 -13.84
C ARG A 134 -6.91 -2.99 -12.98
N GLY A 135 -6.73 -3.28 -11.68
CA GLY A 135 -7.81 -3.44 -10.70
C GLY A 135 -7.89 -4.84 -10.11
N GLU A 136 -7.20 -5.82 -10.68
CA GLU A 136 -7.18 -7.21 -10.22
C GLU A 136 -6.61 -7.33 -8.80
N GLN A 137 -5.64 -6.48 -8.45
CA GLN A 137 -5.06 -6.41 -7.10
C GLN A 137 -6.10 -6.18 -6.00
N VAL A 138 -7.21 -5.51 -6.33
CA VAL A 138 -8.29 -5.27 -5.35
C VAL A 138 -8.95 -6.59 -4.95
N ASN A 139 -9.23 -7.44 -5.92
CA ASN A 139 -9.84 -8.75 -5.66
C ASN A 139 -8.85 -9.71 -5.01
N GLU A 140 -7.59 -9.66 -5.40
CA GLU A 140 -6.54 -10.48 -4.79
C GLU A 140 -6.35 -10.12 -3.32
N PHE A 141 -6.28 -8.82 -2.99
CA PHE A 141 -6.22 -8.34 -1.61
C PHE A 141 -7.46 -8.77 -0.80
N LYS A 142 -8.67 -8.56 -1.33
CA LYS A 142 -9.90 -8.99 -0.66
C LYS A 142 -9.96 -10.50 -0.43
N SER A 143 -9.46 -11.29 -1.39
CA SER A 143 -9.37 -12.75 -1.27
C SER A 143 -8.40 -13.17 -0.17
N MET A 144 -7.27 -12.46 -0.03
CA MET A 144 -6.33 -12.65 1.06
C MET A 144 -7.01 -12.39 2.41
N VAL A 145 -7.68 -11.24 2.58
CA VAL A 145 -8.41 -10.91 3.83
C VAL A 145 -9.41 -12.00 4.17
N LYS A 146 -10.21 -12.42 3.19
CA LYS A 146 -11.20 -13.51 3.36
C LYS A 146 -10.55 -14.83 3.79
N ALA A 147 -9.35 -15.14 3.29
CA ALA A 147 -8.61 -16.34 3.70
C ALA A 147 -8.16 -16.27 5.16
N TYR A 148 -7.66 -15.12 5.62
CA TYR A 148 -7.29 -14.91 7.02
C TYR A 148 -8.50 -14.98 7.95
N HIS A 149 -9.62 -14.33 7.60
CA HIS A 149 -10.86 -14.40 8.40
C HIS A 149 -11.36 -15.86 8.53
N ARG A 150 -11.35 -16.62 7.44
CA ARG A 150 -11.71 -18.07 7.48
C ARG A 150 -10.80 -18.89 8.38
N ALA A 151 -9.56 -18.47 8.55
CA ALA A 151 -8.61 -19.10 9.44
C ALA A 151 -8.77 -18.66 10.91
N GLY A 152 -9.69 -17.71 11.19
CA GLY A 152 -9.93 -17.14 12.50
C GLY A 152 -8.89 -16.07 12.89
N MET A 153 -8.25 -15.45 11.92
CA MET A 153 -7.26 -14.38 12.11
C MET A 153 -7.77 -13.06 11.54
N GLU A 154 -7.54 -11.98 12.28
CA GLU A 154 -7.83 -10.61 11.85
C GLU A 154 -6.72 -10.07 10.92
N VAL A 155 -7.06 -9.06 10.14
CA VAL A 155 -6.09 -8.32 9.31
C VAL A 155 -6.11 -6.87 9.74
N ILE A 156 -4.95 -6.37 10.15
CA ILE A 156 -4.71 -4.98 10.52
C ILE A 156 -3.88 -4.34 9.41
N LEU A 157 -4.22 -3.10 9.04
CA LEU A 157 -3.48 -2.35 8.04
C LEU A 157 -2.73 -1.21 8.72
N ASP A 158 -1.41 -1.18 8.56
CA ASP A 158 -0.61 0.00 8.89
C ASP A 158 -0.86 1.07 7.83
N VAL A 159 -1.31 2.23 8.26
CA VAL A 159 -1.73 3.33 7.37
C VAL A 159 -1.00 4.62 7.68
N VAL A 160 -0.68 5.38 6.64
CA VAL A 160 0.08 6.63 6.72
C VAL A 160 -0.83 7.81 6.41
N TYR A 161 -1.32 8.48 7.45
CA TYR A 161 -2.17 9.68 7.33
C TYR A 161 -1.50 10.95 7.86
N ASN A 162 -0.28 10.85 8.38
CA ASN A 162 0.46 11.95 8.98
C ASN A 162 1.33 12.74 7.98
N HIS A 163 1.62 12.16 6.81
CA HIS A 163 2.34 12.81 5.71
C HIS A 163 1.99 12.17 4.37
N THR A 164 2.44 12.80 3.28
CA THR A 164 2.29 12.30 1.91
C THR A 164 3.64 12.32 1.19
N ALA A 165 3.68 11.75 -0.02
CA ALA A 165 4.85 11.78 -0.91
C ALA A 165 5.23 13.20 -1.40
N GLU A 166 4.47 14.23 -1.04
CA GLU A 166 4.72 15.62 -1.45
C GLU A 166 5.84 16.30 -0.64
N GLY A 167 6.23 15.71 0.50
CA GLY A 167 7.37 16.18 1.30
C GLY A 167 7.13 17.54 1.96
N ASN A 168 7.94 18.52 1.61
CA ASN A 168 7.88 19.90 2.10
C ASN A 168 7.46 20.89 0.99
N HIS A 169 7.56 22.20 1.26
CA HIS A 169 7.22 23.25 0.29
C HIS A 169 7.97 23.16 -1.06
N MET A 170 9.17 22.57 -1.06
CA MET A 170 9.96 22.31 -2.27
C MET A 170 9.62 20.97 -2.93
N GLY A 171 8.77 20.17 -2.32
CA GLY A 171 8.37 18.87 -2.84
C GLY A 171 7.40 18.98 -4.02
N PRO A 172 7.24 17.87 -4.76
CA PRO A 172 6.35 17.84 -5.93
C PRO A 172 4.89 17.99 -5.54
N THR A 173 4.08 18.56 -6.43
CA THR A 173 2.62 18.59 -6.31
C THR A 173 2.04 17.31 -6.93
N LEU A 174 1.65 16.34 -6.11
CA LEU A 174 1.24 15.00 -6.53
C LEU A 174 -0.17 14.61 -6.07
N SER A 175 -0.63 15.21 -4.97
CA SER A 175 -1.84 14.83 -4.25
C SER A 175 -2.58 16.09 -3.76
N PHE A 176 -2.84 16.17 -2.46
CA PHE A 176 -3.67 17.19 -1.82
C PHE A 176 -3.12 18.61 -1.94
N LYS A 177 -1.79 18.77 -2.08
CA LYS A 177 -1.15 20.07 -2.26
C LYS A 177 -1.70 20.82 -3.49
N GLY A 178 -2.00 20.10 -4.57
CA GLY A 178 -2.57 20.67 -5.78
C GLY A 178 -4.08 20.89 -5.72
N ILE A 179 -4.76 20.35 -4.72
CA ILE A 179 -6.21 20.53 -4.52
C ILE A 179 -6.45 21.76 -3.63
N ASP A 180 -5.96 21.69 -2.39
CA ASP A 180 -6.07 22.79 -1.41
C ASP A 180 -5.01 22.59 -0.31
N ASN A 181 -3.81 23.13 -0.52
CA ASN A 181 -2.68 22.94 0.38
C ASN A 181 -3.02 23.32 1.83
N ALA A 182 -3.65 24.48 2.04
CA ALA A 182 -3.93 25.00 3.36
C ALA A 182 -5.01 24.22 4.12
N SER A 183 -5.92 23.56 3.40
CA SER A 183 -6.98 22.75 4.02
C SER A 183 -6.50 21.34 4.38
N TYR A 184 -5.59 20.77 3.61
CA TYR A 184 -5.12 19.39 3.83
C TYR A 184 -3.86 19.29 4.65
N TYR A 185 -2.98 20.30 4.58
CA TYR A 185 -1.70 20.27 5.27
C TYR A 185 -1.62 21.30 6.39
N ARG A 186 -0.93 20.92 7.45
CA ARG A 186 -0.58 21.82 8.54
C ARG A 186 0.64 22.62 8.12
N LEU A 187 0.41 23.84 7.67
CA LEU A 187 1.47 24.74 7.21
C LEU A 187 2.21 25.37 8.40
N VAL A 188 3.49 25.64 8.24
CA VAL A 188 4.29 26.43 9.17
C VAL A 188 4.03 27.90 8.88
N GLU A 189 3.90 28.73 9.93
CA GLU A 189 3.62 30.16 9.80
C GLU A 189 4.73 30.84 8.97
N GLY A 190 4.34 31.45 7.85
CA GLY A 190 5.25 32.09 6.90
C GLY A 190 5.81 31.18 5.79
N ASP A 191 5.44 29.90 5.78
CA ASP A 191 5.80 28.93 4.72
C ASP A 191 4.52 28.53 3.98
N GLN A 192 4.53 28.65 2.61
CA GLN A 192 3.36 28.38 1.77
C GLN A 192 3.37 26.98 1.20
#